data_860dcd0cf976baedf55a251be5548ee1
#
_entry.id   860dcd0cf976baedf55a251be5548ee1
#
_cell.length_a   1.000
_cell.length_b   1.000
_cell.length_c   1.000
_cell.angle_alpha   90.00
_cell.angle_beta   90.00
_cell.angle_gamma   90.00
#
_symmetry.space_group_name_H-M   'P 1'
#
loop_
_entity.id
_entity.type
_entity.pdbx_description
1 polymer ?
#
loop_
_entity_poly.entity_id
_entity_poly.type
_entity_poly.pdbx_seq_one_letter_code
_entity_poly.pdbx_strand_id
1 'polypeptide(L)'
;MSERTYSQVNTGISVREASFVSPSQFEQLLASPSSESREGLLQGTPYALDSQEIKNLAALEVRLMAALLAEYQWAFEVAPQPDLVSLFTLKYTYHNLKVYLKHKATERKLGHLLIPIGPYSLDVLEHLVATFSAEHCPAFMAEEVDATWQEFQDYQDLRVLEIGMDLAYFKHLRYLGDSLDHPILKQLVDVTIDFYNAITVKRALDQQKPHSFMHQLLSDEGSLSAHQVIDLLESGQWLTWFYQVNPLDYDLALETYEEKMRTGQLKTVELEYLESLVKFSLLDAGRFEVDGPLPLVRYLYGKELEVTNLRLVLSGLDNGFPLAEIKERMRPIYGQTDL
;
A
#
# COMPACT_ATOMS: atom_id res chain seq x y z
N MET A 1 21.85 16.92 18.47
CA MET A 1 20.40 17.06 18.30
C MET A 1 19.75 16.18 19.34
N SER A 2 18.80 16.69 20.13
CA SER A 2 18.07 15.85 21.11
C SER A 2 17.31 14.79 20.32
N GLU A 3 17.43 13.51 20.68
CA GLU A 3 16.60 12.45 20.12
C GLU A 3 15.14 12.83 20.30
N ARG A 4 14.37 12.82 19.21
CA ARG A 4 12.93 13.08 19.28
C ARG A 4 12.25 11.88 19.92
N THR A 5 11.29 12.16 20.79
CA THR A 5 10.48 11.13 21.45
C THR A 5 9.16 10.93 20.70
N TYR A 6 8.56 9.76 20.83
CA TYR A 6 7.22 9.51 20.27
C TYR A 6 6.18 10.50 20.80
N SER A 7 6.26 10.91 22.06
CA SER A 7 5.35 11.91 22.63
C SER A 7 5.34 13.24 21.86
N GLN A 8 6.51 13.70 21.42
CA GLN A 8 6.63 14.94 20.61
C GLN A 8 6.05 14.73 19.21
N VAL A 9 6.32 13.58 18.58
CA VAL A 9 5.79 13.22 17.25
C VAL A 9 4.28 13.11 17.31
N ASN A 10 3.74 12.39 18.30
CA ASN A 10 2.30 12.14 18.45
C ASN A 10 1.53 13.44 18.72
N THR A 11 2.12 14.39 19.46
CA THR A 11 1.57 15.75 19.57
C THR A 11 1.49 16.45 18.21
N GLY A 12 2.54 16.34 17.38
CA GLY A 12 2.56 16.87 16.03
C GLY A 12 1.51 16.23 15.11
N ILE A 13 1.28 14.93 15.27
CA ILE A 13 0.25 14.17 14.52
C ILE A 13 -1.15 14.71 14.84
N SER A 14 -1.48 14.92 16.11
CA SER A 14 -2.79 15.45 16.52
C SER A 14 -3.13 16.78 15.83
N VAL A 15 -2.12 17.62 15.55
CA VAL A 15 -2.32 18.86 14.78
C VAL A 15 -2.49 18.56 13.29
N ARG A 16 -1.71 17.63 12.74
CA ARG A 16 -1.76 17.26 11.31
C ARG A 16 -3.04 16.50 10.93
N GLU A 17 -3.64 15.77 11.86
CA GLU A 17 -4.92 15.09 11.65
C GLU A 17 -6.04 16.05 11.20
N ALA A 18 -5.98 17.33 11.56
CA ALA A 18 -6.89 18.34 11.07
C ALA A 18 -6.80 18.61 9.55
N SER A 19 -5.75 18.15 8.88
CA SER A 19 -5.54 18.29 7.43
C SER A 19 -6.15 17.16 6.60
N PHE A 20 -6.74 16.14 7.23
CA PHE A 20 -7.46 15.11 6.48
C PHE A 20 -8.72 15.64 5.82
N VAL A 21 -9.01 15.14 4.62
CA VAL A 21 -10.31 15.32 3.97
C VAL A 21 -11.36 14.54 4.76
N SER A 22 -12.30 15.24 5.36
CA SER A 22 -13.30 14.64 6.23
C SER A 22 -14.30 13.76 5.44
N PRO A 23 -15.02 12.83 6.10
CA PRO A 23 -16.09 12.05 5.48
C PRO A 23 -17.14 12.95 4.80
N SER A 24 -17.51 14.08 5.42
CA SER A 24 -18.45 15.06 4.85
C SER A 24 -17.90 15.71 3.58
N GLN A 25 -16.60 16.02 3.52
CA GLN A 25 -15.98 16.57 2.30
C GLN A 25 -15.94 15.52 1.18
N PHE A 26 -15.68 14.24 1.47
CA PHE A 26 -15.79 13.18 0.47
C PHE A 26 -17.21 13.03 -0.08
N GLU A 27 -18.24 13.09 0.76
CA GLU A 27 -19.64 13.09 0.29
C GLU A 27 -19.95 14.31 -0.60
N GLN A 28 -19.42 15.49 -0.25
CA GLN A 28 -19.58 16.68 -1.09
C GLN A 28 -18.82 16.54 -2.43
N LEU A 29 -17.62 15.97 -2.44
CA LEU A 29 -16.89 15.69 -3.68
C LEU A 29 -17.66 14.72 -4.57
N LEU A 30 -18.20 13.63 -4.01
CA LEU A 30 -19.03 12.66 -4.73
C LEU A 30 -20.32 13.27 -5.31
N ALA A 31 -20.93 14.21 -4.59
CA ALA A 31 -22.14 14.91 -5.02
C ALA A 31 -21.88 16.08 -5.98
N SER A 32 -20.60 16.47 -6.19
CA SER A 32 -20.27 17.66 -6.97
C SER A 32 -20.54 17.45 -8.47
N PRO A 33 -21.26 18.39 -9.12
CA PRO A 33 -21.67 18.23 -10.51
C PRO A 33 -20.57 18.53 -11.53
N SER A 34 -19.52 19.26 -11.13
CA SER A 34 -18.48 19.73 -12.05
C SER A 34 -17.09 19.78 -11.41
N SER A 35 -16.05 19.86 -12.25
CA SER A 35 -14.67 20.05 -11.81
C SER A 35 -14.43 21.38 -11.10
N GLU A 36 -15.14 22.44 -11.48
CA GLU A 36 -15.10 23.75 -10.82
C GLU A 36 -15.63 23.67 -9.38
N SER A 37 -16.69 22.87 -9.16
CA SER A 37 -17.19 22.61 -7.79
C SER A 37 -16.19 21.85 -6.95
N ARG A 38 -15.49 20.85 -7.55
CA ARG A 38 -14.46 20.06 -6.88
C ARG A 38 -13.21 20.90 -6.55
N GLU A 39 -12.81 21.78 -7.46
CA GLU A 39 -11.76 22.77 -7.20
C GLU A 39 -12.05 23.55 -5.91
N GLY A 40 -13.25 24.12 -5.77
CA GLY A 40 -13.64 24.87 -4.57
C GLY A 40 -13.58 24.03 -3.28
N LEU A 41 -13.95 22.74 -3.35
CA LEU A 41 -13.92 21.84 -2.19
C LEU A 41 -12.50 21.45 -1.77
N LEU A 42 -11.54 21.44 -2.70
CA LEU A 42 -10.14 21.09 -2.44
C LEU A 42 -9.28 22.29 -2.04
N GLN A 43 -9.79 23.54 -2.19
CA GLN A 43 -9.08 24.73 -1.76
C GLN A 43 -8.79 24.69 -0.25
N GLY A 44 -7.58 25.07 0.12
CA GLY A 44 -7.11 25.02 1.52
C GLY A 44 -6.67 23.63 2.01
N THR A 45 -6.77 22.60 1.17
CA THR A 45 -6.19 21.28 1.44
C THR A 45 -4.82 21.13 0.76
N PRO A 46 -3.98 20.15 1.15
CA PRO A 46 -2.72 19.81 0.44
C PRO A 46 -2.94 19.36 -1.01
N TYR A 47 -4.19 19.06 -1.38
CA TYR A 47 -4.61 18.53 -2.67
C TYR A 47 -5.26 19.59 -3.57
N ALA A 48 -5.06 20.89 -3.28
CA ALA A 48 -5.60 21.98 -4.08
C ALA A 48 -5.14 21.85 -5.56
N LEU A 49 -6.12 21.77 -6.45
CA LEU A 49 -5.98 21.66 -7.90
C LEU A 49 -6.98 22.60 -8.55
N ASP A 50 -6.64 23.16 -9.71
CA ASP A 50 -7.63 23.86 -10.52
C ASP A 50 -8.48 22.86 -11.34
N SER A 51 -9.56 23.36 -11.95
CA SER A 51 -10.51 22.52 -12.69
C SER A 51 -9.91 21.86 -13.93
N GLN A 52 -8.86 22.41 -14.52
CA GLN A 52 -8.15 21.84 -15.65
C GLN A 52 -7.18 20.74 -15.20
N GLU A 53 -6.50 20.94 -14.08
CA GLU A 53 -5.63 19.93 -13.45
C GLU A 53 -6.43 18.71 -13.00
N ILE A 54 -7.66 18.92 -12.46
CA ILE A 54 -8.56 17.80 -12.06
C ILE A 54 -8.92 16.93 -13.26
N LYS A 55 -9.13 17.51 -14.45
CA LYS A 55 -9.42 16.80 -15.71
C LYS A 55 -8.19 16.13 -16.33
N ASN A 56 -7.00 16.45 -15.86
CA ASN A 56 -5.75 15.90 -16.36
C ASN A 56 -5.20 14.85 -15.39
N LEU A 57 -5.38 13.56 -15.72
CA LEU A 57 -4.95 12.47 -14.86
C LEU A 57 -3.46 12.56 -14.47
N ALA A 58 -2.58 13.02 -15.36
CA ALA A 58 -1.16 13.17 -15.05
C ALA A 58 -0.91 14.31 -14.05
N ALA A 59 -1.60 15.46 -14.18
CA ALA A 59 -1.50 16.56 -13.24
C ALA A 59 -2.08 16.17 -11.86
N LEU A 60 -3.23 15.51 -11.85
CA LEU A 60 -3.83 14.95 -10.63
C LEU A 60 -2.85 14.02 -9.92
N GLU A 61 -2.26 13.07 -10.62
CA GLU A 61 -1.30 12.11 -10.04
C GLU A 61 -0.08 12.81 -9.45
N VAL A 62 0.50 13.75 -10.19
CA VAL A 62 1.64 14.57 -9.71
C VAL A 62 1.29 15.29 -8.41
N ARG A 63 0.10 15.89 -8.31
CA ARG A 63 -0.33 16.61 -7.10
C ARG A 63 -0.52 15.66 -5.92
N LEU A 64 -1.23 14.55 -6.12
CA LEU A 64 -1.48 13.56 -5.07
C LEU A 64 -0.18 12.96 -4.55
N MET A 65 0.73 12.59 -5.46
CA MET A 65 2.03 12.04 -5.09
C MET A 65 2.94 13.08 -4.41
N ALA A 66 2.89 14.36 -4.82
CA ALA A 66 3.65 15.42 -4.17
C ALA A 66 3.18 15.66 -2.73
N ALA A 67 1.86 15.63 -2.47
CA ALA A 67 1.31 15.74 -1.12
C ALA A 67 1.75 14.55 -0.25
N LEU A 68 1.67 13.32 -0.77
CA LEU A 68 2.10 12.12 -0.05
C LEU A 68 3.60 12.11 0.22
N LEU A 69 4.42 12.53 -0.75
CA LEU A 69 5.87 12.68 -0.57
C LEU A 69 6.19 13.66 0.56
N ALA A 70 5.51 14.79 0.64
CA ALA A 70 5.72 15.78 1.71
C ALA A 70 5.42 15.19 3.11
N GLU A 71 4.38 14.34 3.21
CA GLU A 71 4.07 13.64 4.47
C GLU A 71 5.15 12.63 4.86
N TYR A 72 5.66 11.85 3.89
CA TYR A 72 6.75 10.91 4.16
C TYR A 72 8.06 11.60 4.50
N GLN A 73 8.41 12.70 3.81
CA GLN A 73 9.61 13.49 4.12
C GLN A 73 9.55 14.02 5.55
N TRP A 74 8.40 14.62 5.93
CA TRP A 74 8.18 15.02 7.31
C TRP A 74 8.31 13.85 8.29
N ALA A 75 7.71 12.71 7.99
CA ALA A 75 7.74 11.53 8.85
C ALA A 75 9.18 11.01 9.05
N PHE A 76 9.98 10.93 7.99
CA PHE A 76 11.42 10.57 8.09
C PHE A 76 12.22 11.55 8.94
N GLU A 77 11.89 12.85 8.89
CA GLU A 77 12.56 13.86 9.70
C GLU A 77 12.23 13.76 11.19
N VAL A 78 11.01 13.31 11.54
CA VAL A 78 10.55 13.33 12.93
C VAL A 78 10.52 11.97 13.60
N ALA A 79 10.45 10.88 12.86
CA ALA A 79 10.34 9.54 13.42
C ALA A 79 11.57 9.16 14.25
N PRO A 80 11.40 8.71 15.51
CA PRO A 80 12.50 8.16 16.30
C PRO A 80 13.15 6.93 15.65
N GLN A 81 12.35 6.15 14.92
CA GLN A 81 12.76 4.99 14.13
C GLN A 81 12.33 5.19 12.68
N PRO A 82 13.24 5.55 11.76
CA PRO A 82 12.90 5.76 10.34
C PRO A 82 12.30 4.52 9.66
N ASP A 83 12.60 3.32 10.13
CA ASP A 83 12.07 2.05 9.61
C ASP A 83 10.55 1.96 9.70
N LEU A 84 9.91 2.68 10.64
CA LEU A 84 8.45 2.80 10.70
C LEU A 84 7.87 3.44 9.42
N VAL A 85 8.55 4.46 8.90
CA VAL A 85 8.17 5.12 7.65
C VAL A 85 8.47 4.22 6.46
N SER A 86 9.55 3.45 6.56
CA SER A 86 9.96 2.50 5.53
C SER A 86 8.92 1.40 5.30
N LEU A 87 8.14 0.98 6.31
CA LEU A 87 7.03 0.05 6.13
C LEU A 87 6.06 0.46 5.00
N PHE A 88 5.83 1.75 4.83
CA PHE A 88 4.93 2.29 3.79
C PHE A 88 5.64 2.67 2.50
N THR A 89 6.90 3.09 2.59
CA THR A 89 7.62 3.64 1.44
C THR A 89 8.42 2.59 0.67
N LEU A 90 8.65 1.42 1.26
CA LEU A 90 9.41 0.34 0.65
C LEU A 90 8.83 -0.12 -0.70
N LYS A 91 7.50 -0.09 -0.86
CA LYS A 91 6.84 -0.39 -2.15
C LYS A 91 7.31 0.51 -3.30
N TYR A 92 7.64 1.77 -3.02
CA TYR A 92 8.19 2.70 -4.02
C TYR A 92 9.65 2.38 -4.34
N THR A 93 10.43 1.95 -3.35
CA THR A 93 11.80 1.45 -3.56
C THR A 93 11.79 0.29 -4.56
N TYR A 94 10.96 -0.72 -4.35
CA TYR A 94 10.89 -1.89 -5.23
C TYR A 94 10.22 -1.58 -6.57
N HIS A 95 9.29 -0.63 -6.62
CA HIS A 95 8.80 -0.07 -7.89
C HIS A 95 9.94 0.54 -8.70
N ASN A 96 10.79 1.37 -8.09
CA ASN A 96 11.92 2.00 -8.76
C ASN A 96 12.95 0.97 -9.23
N LEU A 97 13.23 -0.07 -8.43
CA LEU A 97 14.09 -1.19 -8.84
C LEU A 97 13.53 -1.91 -10.08
N LYS A 98 12.22 -2.16 -10.14
CA LYS A 98 11.57 -2.71 -11.34
C LYS A 98 11.75 -1.80 -12.55
N VAL A 99 11.61 -0.49 -12.37
CA VAL A 99 11.80 0.50 -13.45
C VAL A 99 13.25 0.48 -13.96
N TYR A 100 14.25 0.47 -13.06
CA TYR A 100 15.66 0.40 -13.45
C TYR A 100 16.03 -0.92 -14.12
N LEU A 101 15.56 -2.06 -13.59
CA LEU A 101 15.78 -3.37 -14.22
C LEU A 101 15.16 -3.45 -15.61
N LYS A 102 13.94 -2.94 -15.80
CA LYS A 102 13.31 -2.87 -17.12
C LYS A 102 14.04 -1.92 -18.08
N HIS A 103 14.52 -0.78 -17.56
CA HIS A 103 15.38 0.11 -18.35
C HIS A 103 16.63 -0.63 -18.84
N LYS A 104 17.33 -1.35 -17.93
CA LYS A 104 18.51 -2.16 -18.24
C LYS A 104 18.21 -3.28 -19.25
N ALA A 105 17.04 -3.94 -19.13
CA ALA A 105 16.65 -5.04 -20.02
C ALA A 105 16.21 -4.58 -21.41
N THR A 106 15.60 -3.40 -21.52
CA THR A 106 14.95 -2.95 -22.77
C THR A 106 15.60 -1.75 -23.42
N GLU A 107 16.57 -1.09 -22.75
CA GLU A 107 17.20 0.18 -23.13
C GLU A 107 16.21 1.35 -23.32
N ARG A 108 14.95 1.18 -22.90
CA ARG A 108 13.91 2.21 -22.97
C ARG A 108 14.12 3.26 -21.89
N LYS A 109 13.90 4.53 -22.20
CA LYS A 109 13.96 5.64 -21.23
C LYS A 109 12.70 5.61 -20.34
N LEU A 110 12.80 5.06 -19.14
CA LEU A 110 11.69 4.88 -18.19
C LEU A 110 11.78 5.82 -16.97
N GLY A 111 12.71 6.79 -16.95
CA GLY A 111 12.93 7.68 -15.81
C GLY A 111 11.70 8.48 -15.36
N HIS A 112 10.74 8.73 -16.26
CA HIS A 112 9.48 9.39 -15.93
C HIS A 112 8.53 8.55 -15.05
N LEU A 113 8.83 7.26 -14.87
CA LEU A 113 8.07 6.34 -14.00
C LEU A 113 8.66 6.25 -12.59
N LEU A 114 9.82 6.86 -12.34
CA LEU A 114 10.46 6.82 -11.03
C LEU A 114 9.71 7.68 -10.02
N ILE A 115 9.60 7.17 -8.80
CA ILE A 115 8.90 7.80 -7.68
C ILE A 115 9.94 8.05 -6.58
N PRO A 116 10.34 9.30 -6.29
CA PRO A 116 11.40 9.61 -5.32
C PRO A 116 10.89 9.56 -3.87
N ILE A 117 10.28 8.45 -3.48
CA ILE A 117 9.78 8.17 -2.14
C ILE A 117 10.50 6.94 -1.59
N GLY A 118 11.03 7.04 -0.39
CA GLY A 118 11.63 5.92 0.32
C GLY A 118 12.94 6.24 1.03
N PRO A 119 13.51 5.27 1.74
CA PRO A 119 14.73 5.45 2.51
C PRO A 119 15.99 5.54 1.63
N TYR A 120 15.92 5.14 0.36
CA TYR A 120 17.05 5.13 -0.56
C TYR A 120 16.83 6.14 -1.70
N SER A 121 17.85 6.94 -2.01
CA SER A 121 17.80 7.87 -3.14
C SER A 121 17.75 7.11 -4.47
N LEU A 122 17.24 7.76 -5.51
CA LEU A 122 17.19 7.17 -6.86
C LEU A 122 18.58 6.79 -7.36
N ASP A 123 19.60 7.59 -7.07
CA ASP A 123 21.00 7.33 -7.47
C ASP A 123 21.55 6.05 -6.80
N VAL A 124 21.20 5.79 -5.53
CA VAL A 124 21.56 4.55 -4.82
C VAL A 124 20.92 3.34 -5.51
N LEU A 125 19.64 3.43 -5.87
CA LEU A 125 18.93 2.33 -6.55
C LEU A 125 19.43 2.11 -7.97
N GLU A 126 19.76 3.17 -8.71
CA GLU A 126 20.38 3.07 -10.03
C GLU A 126 21.75 2.40 -9.95
N HIS A 127 22.60 2.82 -9.01
CA HIS A 127 23.89 2.20 -8.76
C HIS A 127 23.78 0.72 -8.41
N LEU A 128 22.83 0.36 -7.54
CA LEU A 128 22.55 -1.02 -7.17
C LEU A 128 22.23 -1.88 -8.39
N VAL A 129 21.35 -1.44 -9.28
CA VAL A 129 20.98 -2.17 -10.50
C VAL A 129 22.12 -2.21 -11.52
N ALA A 130 22.95 -1.17 -11.57
CA ALA A 130 24.09 -1.12 -12.48
C ALA A 130 25.21 -2.08 -12.07
N THR A 131 25.50 -2.18 -10.77
CA THR A 131 26.70 -2.87 -10.23
C THR A 131 26.41 -4.12 -9.42
N PHE A 132 25.17 -4.32 -8.99
CA PHE A 132 24.76 -5.37 -8.01
C PHE A 132 25.52 -5.27 -6.67
N SER A 133 25.96 -4.06 -6.30
CA SER A 133 26.71 -3.77 -5.09
C SER A 133 25.86 -3.02 -4.05
N ALA A 134 25.88 -3.50 -2.81
CA ALA A 134 25.12 -2.98 -1.67
C ALA A 134 25.92 -1.93 -0.87
N GLU A 135 26.47 -0.89 -1.49
CA GLU A 135 27.27 0.10 -0.78
C GLU A 135 26.44 0.94 0.22
N HIS A 136 25.18 1.22 -0.12
CA HIS A 136 24.30 2.11 0.64
C HIS A 136 22.91 1.51 0.91
N CYS A 137 22.77 0.20 0.81
CA CYS A 137 21.54 -0.54 1.06
C CYS A 137 21.86 -1.89 1.71
N PRO A 138 20.88 -2.61 2.30
CA PRO A 138 21.11 -3.94 2.86
C PRO A 138 21.64 -4.95 1.82
N ALA A 139 22.56 -5.80 2.24
CA ALA A 139 23.20 -6.79 1.35
C ALA A 139 22.19 -7.68 0.61
N PHE A 140 21.15 -8.11 1.32
CA PHE A 140 20.12 -8.97 0.72
C PHE A 140 19.35 -8.26 -0.42
N MET A 141 19.25 -6.92 -0.45
CA MET A 141 18.66 -6.22 -1.61
C MET A 141 19.49 -6.45 -2.86
N ALA A 142 20.82 -6.38 -2.76
CA ALA A 142 21.69 -6.63 -3.90
C ALA A 142 21.59 -8.09 -4.36
N GLU A 143 21.53 -9.03 -3.42
CA GLU A 143 21.35 -10.45 -3.70
C GLU A 143 20.03 -10.73 -4.46
N GLU A 144 18.91 -10.15 -4.02
CA GLU A 144 17.61 -10.32 -4.68
C GLU A 144 17.56 -9.63 -6.06
N VAL A 145 18.18 -8.47 -6.20
CA VAL A 145 18.25 -7.76 -7.50
C VAL A 145 19.13 -8.55 -8.49
N ASP A 146 20.28 -9.07 -8.05
CA ASP A 146 21.16 -9.89 -8.89
C ASP A 146 20.49 -11.22 -9.27
N ALA A 147 19.90 -11.95 -8.32
CA ALA A 147 19.18 -13.18 -8.58
C ALA A 147 18.05 -12.99 -9.60
N THR A 148 17.24 -11.92 -9.43
CA THR A 148 16.18 -11.58 -10.38
C THR A 148 16.73 -11.24 -11.78
N TRP A 149 17.87 -10.56 -11.84
CA TRP A 149 18.52 -10.24 -13.12
C TRP A 149 19.07 -11.49 -13.81
N GLN A 150 19.70 -12.43 -13.07
CA GLN A 150 20.18 -13.69 -13.61
C GLN A 150 19.03 -14.53 -14.17
N GLU A 151 17.92 -14.63 -13.44
CA GLU A 151 16.74 -15.36 -13.92
C GLU A 151 16.16 -14.71 -15.19
N PHE A 152 16.14 -13.36 -15.26
CA PHE A 152 15.75 -12.68 -16.50
C PHE A 152 16.70 -13.01 -17.68
N GLN A 153 18.00 -13.11 -17.42
CA GLN A 153 18.96 -13.47 -18.46
C GLN A 153 18.73 -14.88 -19.00
N ASP A 154 18.30 -15.81 -18.15
CA ASP A 154 18.02 -17.20 -18.53
C ASP A 154 16.72 -17.30 -19.35
N TYR A 155 15.66 -16.61 -18.95
CA TYR A 155 14.33 -16.77 -19.56
C TYR A 155 13.97 -15.69 -20.56
N GLN A 156 14.61 -14.53 -20.56
CA GLN A 156 14.33 -13.36 -21.41
C GLN A 156 12.86 -12.88 -21.34
N ASP A 157 12.19 -13.09 -20.19
CA ASP A 157 10.82 -12.69 -19.91
C ASP A 157 10.79 -11.56 -18.89
N LEU A 158 10.27 -10.39 -19.30
CA LEU A 158 10.16 -9.22 -18.40
C LEU A 158 9.28 -9.45 -17.18
N ARG A 159 8.38 -10.46 -17.20
CA ARG A 159 7.56 -10.83 -16.04
C ARG A 159 8.42 -11.32 -14.88
N VAL A 160 9.56 -11.93 -15.15
CA VAL A 160 10.52 -12.37 -14.13
C VAL A 160 10.98 -11.18 -13.29
N LEU A 161 11.25 -10.03 -13.92
CA LEU A 161 11.65 -8.80 -13.21
C LEU A 161 10.54 -8.26 -12.29
N GLU A 162 9.29 -8.36 -12.73
CA GLU A 162 8.14 -7.95 -11.91
C GLU A 162 7.99 -8.86 -10.70
N ILE A 163 7.90 -10.16 -10.94
CA ILE A 163 7.65 -11.17 -9.91
C ILE A 163 8.80 -11.19 -8.89
N GLY A 164 10.04 -11.23 -9.36
CA GLY A 164 11.22 -11.27 -8.48
C GLY A 164 11.27 -10.06 -7.54
N MET A 165 11.00 -8.86 -8.06
CA MET A 165 11.00 -7.65 -7.23
C MET A 165 9.78 -7.56 -6.31
N ASP A 166 8.61 -8.11 -6.69
CA ASP A 166 7.46 -8.19 -5.79
C ASP A 166 7.73 -9.15 -4.63
N LEU A 167 8.34 -10.30 -4.89
CA LEU A 167 8.71 -11.26 -3.83
C LEU A 167 9.83 -10.70 -2.93
N ALA A 168 10.83 -10.04 -3.51
CA ALA A 168 11.89 -9.36 -2.76
C ALA A 168 11.34 -8.22 -1.86
N TYR A 169 10.31 -7.50 -2.33
CA TYR A 169 9.61 -6.51 -1.49
C TYR A 169 9.03 -7.16 -0.23
N PHE A 170 8.36 -8.31 -0.33
CA PHE A 170 7.76 -8.97 0.83
C PHE A 170 8.82 -9.53 1.80
N LYS A 171 9.93 -10.05 1.30
CA LYS A 171 11.08 -10.43 2.15
C LYS A 171 11.62 -9.23 2.94
N HIS A 172 11.78 -8.10 2.28
CA HIS A 172 12.25 -6.88 2.95
C HIS A 172 11.21 -6.34 3.95
N LEU A 173 9.93 -6.38 3.59
CA LEU A 173 8.84 -5.97 4.47
C LEU A 173 8.80 -6.84 5.74
N ARG A 174 8.98 -8.16 5.60
CA ARG A 174 9.11 -9.09 6.72
C ARG A 174 10.31 -8.73 7.61
N TYR A 175 11.47 -8.53 7.01
CA TYR A 175 12.68 -8.13 7.74
C TYR A 175 12.46 -6.85 8.57
N LEU A 176 11.82 -5.83 7.99
CA LEU A 176 11.47 -4.60 8.71
C LEU A 176 10.48 -4.87 9.84
N GLY A 177 9.42 -5.63 9.60
CA GLY A 177 8.42 -5.97 10.61
C GLY A 177 9.00 -6.69 11.80
N ASP A 178 9.94 -7.61 11.57
CA ASP A 178 10.63 -8.36 12.63
C ASP A 178 11.64 -7.47 13.38
N SER A 179 12.32 -6.54 12.69
CA SER A 179 13.32 -5.64 13.30
C SER A 179 12.71 -4.57 14.20
N LEU A 180 11.46 -4.17 13.95
CA LEU A 180 10.76 -3.16 14.76
C LEU A 180 10.29 -3.67 16.14
N ASP A 181 10.33 -4.97 16.38
CA ASP A 181 10.01 -5.63 17.66
C ASP A 181 8.70 -5.14 18.30
N HIS A 182 7.65 -4.96 17.48
CA HIS A 182 6.35 -4.50 17.93
C HIS A 182 5.23 -5.40 17.42
N PRO A 183 4.40 -6.01 18.31
CA PRO A 183 3.46 -7.06 17.91
C PRO A 183 2.41 -6.59 16.90
N ILE A 184 1.88 -5.37 17.04
CA ILE A 184 0.90 -4.81 16.09
C ILE A 184 1.56 -4.50 14.74
N LEU A 185 2.82 -4.04 14.70
CA LEU A 185 3.52 -3.80 13.44
C LEU A 185 3.85 -5.10 12.72
N LYS A 186 4.20 -6.15 13.46
CA LYS A 186 4.38 -7.48 12.89
C LYS A 186 3.06 -8.00 12.30
N GLN A 187 1.96 -7.88 13.04
CA GLN A 187 0.63 -8.25 12.53
C GLN A 187 0.21 -7.41 11.31
N LEU A 188 0.58 -6.13 11.25
CA LEU A 188 0.34 -5.28 10.08
C LEU A 188 1.06 -5.82 8.83
N VAL A 189 2.28 -6.31 8.99
CA VAL A 189 3.04 -6.96 7.92
C VAL A 189 2.40 -8.29 7.53
N ASP A 190 2.00 -9.13 8.51
CA ASP A 190 1.28 -10.38 8.27
C ASP A 190 0.04 -10.13 7.42
N VAL A 191 -0.86 -9.24 7.86
CA VAL A 191 -2.09 -8.87 7.13
C VAL A 191 -1.76 -8.37 5.71
N THR A 192 -0.70 -7.58 5.56
CA THR A 192 -0.32 -7.05 4.23
C THR A 192 0.03 -8.16 3.26
N ILE A 193 0.82 -9.15 3.70
CA ILE A 193 1.27 -10.25 2.84
C ILE A 193 0.16 -11.27 2.62
N ASP A 194 -0.58 -11.63 3.67
CA ASP A 194 -1.64 -12.62 3.59
C ASP A 194 -2.79 -12.17 2.68
N PHE A 195 -3.19 -10.89 2.77
CA PHE A 195 -4.20 -10.35 1.85
C PHE A 195 -3.67 -10.18 0.42
N TYR A 196 -2.41 -9.81 0.23
CA TYR A 196 -1.80 -9.82 -1.11
C TYR A 196 -1.91 -11.21 -1.74
N ASN A 197 -1.53 -12.26 -0.99
CA ASN A 197 -1.62 -13.64 -1.43
C ASN A 197 -3.07 -14.02 -1.79
N ALA A 198 -4.02 -13.76 -0.91
CA ALA A 198 -5.43 -14.09 -1.15
C ALA A 198 -6.04 -13.32 -2.32
N ILE A 199 -5.77 -12.03 -2.45
CA ILE A 199 -6.20 -11.20 -3.58
C ILE A 199 -5.61 -11.72 -4.89
N THR A 200 -4.35 -12.13 -4.88
CA THR A 200 -3.67 -12.71 -6.05
C THR A 200 -4.30 -14.04 -6.45
N VAL A 201 -4.56 -14.93 -5.50
CA VAL A 201 -5.28 -16.19 -5.76
C VAL A 201 -6.68 -15.91 -6.29
N LYS A 202 -7.43 -15.00 -5.66
CA LYS A 202 -8.80 -14.64 -6.13
C LYS A 202 -8.80 -14.18 -7.57
N ARG A 203 -7.89 -13.27 -7.94
CA ARG A 203 -7.75 -12.78 -9.32
C ARG A 203 -7.38 -13.89 -10.30
N ALA A 204 -6.50 -14.80 -9.88
CA ALA A 204 -6.09 -15.92 -10.70
C ALA A 204 -7.23 -16.92 -10.90
N LEU A 205 -8.00 -17.24 -9.85
CA LEU A 205 -9.20 -18.09 -9.93
C LEU A 205 -10.27 -17.48 -10.85
N ASP A 206 -10.55 -16.18 -10.71
CA ASP A 206 -11.50 -15.46 -11.56
C ASP A 206 -11.08 -15.50 -13.05
N GLN A 207 -9.77 -15.56 -13.32
CA GLN A 207 -9.19 -15.68 -14.65
C GLN A 207 -8.93 -17.14 -15.08
N GLN A 208 -9.32 -18.12 -14.27
CA GLN A 208 -9.10 -19.56 -14.51
C GLN A 208 -7.62 -19.92 -14.79
N LYS A 209 -6.70 -19.28 -14.05
CA LYS A 209 -5.27 -19.58 -14.13
C LYS A 209 -4.94 -20.88 -13.39
N PRO A 210 -3.94 -21.65 -13.86
CA PRO A 210 -3.55 -22.90 -13.21
C PRO A 210 -2.82 -22.67 -11.88
N HIS A 211 -2.84 -23.66 -11.00
CA HIS A 211 -2.15 -23.69 -9.70
C HIS A 211 -0.67 -23.26 -9.81
N SER A 212 0.07 -23.79 -10.78
CA SER A 212 1.48 -23.44 -11.00
C SER A 212 1.73 -21.97 -11.31
N PHE A 213 0.75 -21.30 -11.92
CA PHE A 213 0.82 -19.86 -12.17
C PHE A 213 0.66 -19.08 -10.85
N MET A 214 -0.30 -19.48 -10.01
CA MET A 214 -0.52 -18.83 -8.71
C MET A 214 0.72 -18.95 -7.83
N HIS A 215 1.31 -20.14 -7.74
CA HIS A 215 2.47 -20.41 -6.91
C HIS A 215 3.69 -19.50 -7.21
N GLN A 216 3.86 -19.09 -8.47
CA GLN A 216 4.95 -18.18 -8.86
C GLN A 216 4.77 -16.75 -8.34
N LEU A 217 3.53 -16.34 -8.03
CA LEU A 217 3.19 -14.97 -7.67
C LEU A 217 3.10 -14.75 -6.16
N LEU A 218 2.91 -15.80 -5.37
CA LEU A 218 2.66 -15.70 -3.94
C LEU A 218 3.96 -15.63 -3.15
N SER A 219 3.91 -14.91 -2.04
CA SER A 219 5.00 -14.81 -1.07
C SER A 219 4.83 -15.85 0.04
N ASP A 220 5.93 -16.51 0.41
CA ASP A 220 6.00 -17.40 1.58
C ASP A 220 6.27 -16.64 2.89
N GLU A 221 6.37 -15.31 2.85
CA GLU A 221 6.65 -14.45 4.01
C GLU A 221 5.40 -14.13 4.86
N GLY A 222 4.22 -14.60 4.46
CA GLY A 222 2.96 -14.46 5.21
C GLY A 222 2.83 -15.42 6.38
N SER A 223 1.65 -15.42 7.01
CA SER A 223 1.31 -16.35 8.11
C SER A 223 1.19 -17.80 7.63
N LEU A 224 0.84 -17.97 6.35
CA LEU A 224 0.71 -19.27 5.68
C LEU A 224 1.64 -19.31 4.48
N SER A 225 2.19 -20.51 4.16
CA SER A 225 2.94 -20.70 2.93
C SER A 225 2.04 -20.53 1.69
N ALA A 226 2.64 -20.17 0.55
CA ALA A 226 1.95 -20.05 -0.74
C ALA A 226 1.09 -21.29 -1.06
N HIS A 227 1.64 -22.50 -0.81
CA HIS A 227 0.93 -23.76 -1.03
C HIS A 227 -0.32 -23.87 -0.16
N GLN A 228 -0.21 -23.59 1.15
CA GLN A 228 -1.36 -23.63 2.06
C GLN A 228 -2.45 -22.63 1.68
N VAL A 229 -2.06 -21.40 1.28
CA VAL A 229 -3.03 -20.38 0.82
C VAL A 229 -3.77 -20.86 -0.43
N ILE A 230 -3.06 -21.39 -1.42
CA ILE A 230 -3.68 -21.88 -2.66
C ILE A 230 -4.64 -23.03 -2.35
N ASP A 231 -4.22 -24.05 -1.58
CA ASP A 231 -5.05 -25.21 -1.25
C ASP A 231 -6.35 -24.82 -0.53
N LEU A 232 -6.27 -23.90 0.44
CA LEU A 232 -7.45 -23.41 1.15
C LEU A 232 -8.40 -22.65 0.22
N LEU A 233 -7.89 -21.73 -0.57
CA LEU A 233 -8.73 -20.85 -1.37
C LEU A 233 -9.28 -21.51 -2.64
N GLU A 234 -8.54 -22.41 -3.29
CA GLU A 234 -9.04 -23.23 -4.40
C GLU A 234 -10.16 -24.18 -3.94
N SER A 235 -10.06 -24.71 -2.72
CA SER A 235 -11.11 -25.55 -2.12
C SER A 235 -12.30 -24.75 -1.57
N GLY A 236 -12.33 -23.43 -1.74
CA GLY A 236 -13.42 -22.55 -1.29
C GLY A 236 -13.41 -22.26 0.22
N GLN A 237 -12.35 -22.58 0.94
CA GLN A 237 -12.24 -22.40 2.39
C GLN A 237 -11.81 -20.98 2.80
N TRP A 238 -12.42 -19.94 2.19
CA TRP A 238 -12.11 -18.53 2.41
C TRP A 238 -12.28 -18.10 3.86
N LEU A 239 -13.33 -18.54 4.54
CA LEU A 239 -13.56 -18.19 5.93
C LEU A 239 -12.52 -18.83 6.86
N THR A 240 -12.13 -20.08 6.59
CA THR A 240 -11.07 -20.78 7.32
C THR A 240 -9.73 -20.04 7.16
N TRP A 241 -9.38 -19.65 5.93
CA TRP A 241 -8.22 -18.84 5.66
C TRP A 241 -8.25 -17.54 6.47
N PHE A 242 -9.35 -16.79 6.39
CA PHE A 242 -9.47 -15.49 7.05
C PHE A 242 -9.19 -15.55 8.54
N TYR A 243 -9.78 -16.53 9.26
CA TYR A 243 -9.56 -16.69 10.70
C TYR A 243 -8.18 -17.27 11.06
N GLN A 244 -7.55 -18.01 10.17
CA GLN A 244 -6.17 -18.47 10.39
C GLN A 244 -5.15 -17.33 10.34
N VAL A 245 -5.31 -16.40 9.40
CA VAL A 245 -4.38 -15.28 9.21
C VAL A 245 -4.74 -14.05 10.05
N ASN A 246 -5.95 -14.00 10.61
CA ASN A 246 -6.44 -12.91 11.46
C ASN A 246 -6.90 -13.44 12.83
N PRO A 247 -5.95 -13.79 13.72
CA PRO A 247 -6.29 -14.38 15.02
C PRO A 247 -6.84 -13.36 16.02
N LEU A 248 -6.78 -12.07 15.73
CA LEU A 248 -7.27 -11.01 16.61
C LEU A 248 -8.78 -10.82 16.41
N ASP A 249 -9.47 -10.52 17.52
CA ASP A 249 -10.85 -10.07 17.48
C ASP A 249 -10.87 -8.58 17.14
N TYR A 250 -11.27 -8.27 15.92
CA TYR A 250 -11.44 -6.89 15.46
C TYR A 250 -12.88 -6.46 15.82
N ASP A 251 -13.02 -5.29 16.41
CA ASP A 251 -14.35 -4.67 16.64
C ASP A 251 -14.91 -4.16 15.29
N LEU A 252 -15.24 -5.11 14.42
CA LEU A 252 -15.70 -4.88 13.05
C LEU A 252 -16.95 -5.69 12.76
N ALA A 253 -17.89 -5.12 12.02
CA ALA A 253 -19.08 -5.80 11.52
C ALA A 253 -18.72 -6.69 10.32
N LEU A 254 -18.27 -7.92 10.58
CA LEU A 254 -17.77 -8.85 9.57
C LEU A 254 -18.84 -9.80 9.00
N GLU A 255 -20.05 -9.84 9.53
CA GLU A 255 -21.07 -10.85 9.20
C GLU A 255 -21.37 -10.94 7.71
N THR A 256 -21.42 -9.81 7.01
CA THR A 256 -21.66 -9.76 5.57
C THR A 256 -20.49 -10.36 4.78
N TYR A 257 -19.25 -10.11 5.21
CA TYR A 257 -18.05 -10.67 4.57
C TYR A 257 -17.93 -12.17 4.84
N GLU A 258 -18.20 -12.61 6.06
CA GLU A 258 -18.22 -14.02 6.43
C GLU A 258 -19.21 -14.82 5.59
N GLU A 259 -20.43 -14.31 5.42
CA GLU A 259 -21.44 -14.98 4.59
C GLU A 259 -20.99 -15.06 3.12
N LYS A 260 -20.39 -14.00 2.58
CA LYS A 260 -19.81 -14.03 1.21
C LYS A 260 -18.63 -14.99 1.09
N MET A 261 -17.81 -15.13 2.13
CA MET A 261 -16.73 -16.12 2.17
C MET A 261 -17.28 -17.55 2.19
N ARG A 262 -18.34 -17.83 2.99
CA ARG A 262 -18.98 -19.16 3.04
C ARG A 262 -19.63 -19.54 1.71
N THR A 263 -20.21 -18.58 1.00
CA THR A 263 -20.94 -18.80 -0.24
C THR A 263 -20.06 -18.67 -1.49
N GLY A 264 -18.77 -18.32 -1.34
CA GLY A 264 -17.86 -18.08 -2.46
C GLY A 264 -18.21 -16.84 -3.31
N GLN A 265 -19.00 -15.91 -2.76
CA GLN A 265 -19.48 -14.71 -3.45
C GLN A 265 -18.62 -13.46 -3.18
N LEU A 266 -17.52 -13.60 -2.42
CA LEU A 266 -16.63 -12.49 -2.12
C LEU A 266 -15.93 -12.02 -3.40
N LYS A 267 -16.10 -10.73 -3.70
CA LYS A 267 -15.43 -10.09 -4.85
C LYS A 267 -14.03 -9.63 -4.47
N THR A 268 -13.15 -9.50 -5.48
CA THR A 268 -11.79 -8.97 -5.27
C THR A 268 -11.80 -7.57 -4.63
N VAL A 269 -12.68 -6.67 -5.08
CA VAL A 269 -12.80 -5.31 -4.53
C VAL A 269 -13.23 -5.31 -3.05
N GLU A 270 -14.06 -6.25 -2.65
CA GLU A 270 -14.49 -6.40 -1.26
C GLU A 270 -13.35 -6.96 -0.38
N LEU A 271 -12.55 -7.87 -0.92
CA LEU A 271 -11.36 -8.39 -0.25
C LEU A 271 -10.31 -7.29 -0.02
N GLU A 272 -10.09 -6.42 -1.02
CA GLU A 272 -9.23 -5.26 -0.90
C GLU A 272 -9.75 -4.22 0.11
N TYR A 273 -11.07 -4.03 0.19
CA TYR A 273 -11.67 -3.18 1.22
C TYR A 273 -11.48 -3.78 2.61
N LEU A 274 -11.74 -5.08 2.75
CA LEU A 274 -11.58 -5.82 4.00
C LEU A 274 -10.12 -5.76 4.50
N GLU A 275 -9.14 -5.89 3.61
CA GLU A 275 -7.73 -5.66 3.96
C GLU A 275 -7.53 -4.29 4.60
N SER A 276 -8.05 -3.26 3.96
CA SER A 276 -7.90 -1.88 4.45
C SER A 276 -8.59 -1.67 5.79
N LEU A 277 -9.74 -2.29 5.97
CA LEU A 277 -10.54 -2.25 7.20
C LEU A 277 -9.81 -2.92 8.36
N VAL A 278 -9.30 -4.14 8.13
CA VAL A 278 -8.53 -4.92 9.12
C VAL A 278 -7.27 -4.15 9.54
N LYS A 279 -6.50 -3.63 8.60
CA LYS A 279 -5.30 -2.82 8.90
C LYS A 279 -5.64 -1.57 9.71
N PHE A 280 -6.70 -0.87 9.34
CA PHE A 280 -7.10 0.35 10.03
C PHE A 280 -7.56 0.05 11.46
N SER A 281 -8.38 -0.98 11.66
CA SER A 281 -8.79 -1.45 12.99
C SER A 281 -7.61 -1.87 13.85
N LEU A 282 -6.67 -2.62 13.27
CA LEU A 282 -5.44 -3.03 13.95
C LEU A 282 -4.64 -1.82 14.47
N LEU A 283 -4.50 -0.77 13.66
CA LEU A 283 -3.77 0.44 14.01
C LEU A 283 -4.56 1.34 14.98
N ASP A 284 -5.90 1.24 14.97
CA ASP A 284 -6.77 2.01 15.87
C ASP A 284 -6.60 1.62 17.33
N ALA A 285 -6.14 0.39 17.60
CA ALA A 285 -5.78 -0.06 18.93
C ALA A 285 -4.74 0.84 19.63
N GLY A 286 -3.85 1.47 18.87
CA GLY A 286 -2.82 2.37 19.37
C GLY A 286 -3.12 3.87 19.18
N ARG A 287 -4.33 4.25 18.76
CA ARG A 287 -4.64 5.65 18.40
C ARG A 287 -4.39 6.68 19.52
N PHE A 288 -4.44 6.23 20.78
CA PHE A 288 -4.25 7.07 21.97
C PHE A 288 -2.91 6.84 22.67
N GLU A 289 -1.99 6.11 22.07
CA GLU A 289 -0.65 5.98 22.64
C GLU A 289 0.04 7.33 22.73
N VAL A 290 0.52 7.65 23.93
CA VAL A 290 1.28 8.88 24.15
C VAL A 290 2.73 8.70 23.73
N ASP A 291 3.32 7.56 24.05
CA ASP A 291 4.75 7.27 23.89
C ASP A 291 4.96 5.93 23.16
N GLY A 292 4.45 5.83 21.94
CA GLY A 292 4.55 4.64 21.10
C GLY A 292 4.44 4.97 19.61
N PRO A 293 4.78 4.02 18.72
CA PRO A 293 4.89 4.24 17.29
C PRO A 293 3.54 4.28 16.55
N LEU A 294 2.47 3.70 17.14
CA LEU A 294 1.25 3.44 16.41
C LEU A 294 0.51 4.69 15.91
N PRO A 295 0.47 5.83 16.62
CA PRO A 295 -0.15 7.04 16.06
C PRO A 295 0.50 7.50 14.76
N LEU A 296 1.84 7.43 14.65
CA LEU A 296 2.55 7.78 13.40
C LEU A 296 2.20 6.80 12.28
N VAL A 297 2.22 5.52 12.56
CA VAL A 297 1.91 4.47 11.57
C VAL A 297 0.46 4.59 11.10
N ARG A 298 -0.48 4.80 12.02
CA ARG A 298 -1.90 5.03 11.74
C ARG A 298 -2.12 6.27 10.87
N TYR A 299 -1.45 7.37 11.19
CA TYR A 299 -1.51 8.62 10.42
C TYR A 299 -1.04 8.41 8.98
N LEU A 300 0.13 7.78 8.79
CA LEU A 300 0.68 7.51 7.45
C LEU A 300 -0.22 6.58 6.64
N TYR A 301 -0.77 5.54 7.27
CA TYR A 301 -1.74 4.67 6.62
C TYR A 301 -3.00 5.43 6.20
N GLY A 302 -3.52 6.30 7.07
CA GLY A 302 -4.64 7.19 6.75
C GLY A 302 -4.35 8.08 5.54
N LYS A 303 -3.15 8.65 5.43
CA LYS A 303 -2.75 9.47 4.26
C LYS A 303 -2.68 8.64 2.96
N GLU A 304 -2.26 7.39 3.02
CA GLU A 304 -2.33 6.47 1.87
C GLU A 304 -3.77 6.21 1.41
N LEU A 305 -4.65 5.92 2.35
CA LEU A 305 -6.07 5.69 2.06
C LEU A 305 -6.73 6.97 1.51
N GLU A 306 -6.42 8.14 2.06
CA GLU A 306 -6.93 9.43 1.60
C GLU A 306 -6.52 9.70 0.14
N VAL A 307 -5.24 9.55 -0.19
CA VAL A 307 -4.74 9.71 -1.56
C VAL A 307 -5.39 8.70 -2.52
N THR A 308 -5.57 7.46 -2.07
CA THR A 308 -6.25 6.41 -2.85
C THR A 308 -7.69 6.78 -3.15
N ASN A 309 -8.43 7.27 -2.15
CA ASN A 309 -9.82 7.71 -2.29
C ASN A 309 -9.93 8.96 -3.19
N LEU A 310 -9.07 9.95 -3.00
CA LEU A 310 -9.07 11.16 -3.83
C LEU A 310 -8.80 10.83 -5.30
N ARG A 311 -7.80 9.98 -5.57
CA ARG A 311 -7.50 9.49 -6.92
C ARG A 311 -8.74 8.83 -7.54
N LEU A 312 -9.37 7.91 -6.81
CA LEU A 312 -10.54 7.18 -7.27
C LEU A 312 -11.73 8.10 -7.53
N VAL A 313 -12.05 9.00 -6.59
CA VAL A 313 -13.20 9.91 -6.69
C VAL A 313 -13.01 10.90 -7.82
N LEU A 314 -11.87 11.60 -7.86
CA LEU A 314 -11.64 12.65 -8.85
C LEU A 314 -11.53 12.08 -10.27
N SER A 315 -10.73 11.01 -10.48
CA SER A 315 -10.62 10.38 -11.79
C SER A 315 -11.90 9.65 -12.20
N GLY A 316 -12.59 8.99 -11.27
CA GLY A 316 -13.83 8.27 -11.56
C GLY A 316 -14.95 9.22 -12.00
N LEU A 317 -15.12 10.33 -11.29
CA LEU A 317 -16.13 11.35 -11.64
C LEU A 317 -15.82 12.03 -12.97
N ASP A 318 -14.55 12.34 -13.25
CA ASP A 318 -14.15 12.96 -14.51
C ASP A 318 -14.34 12.03 -15.71
N ASN A 319 -14.10 10.73 -15.53
CA ASN A 319 -14.36 9.70 -16.54
C ASN A 319 -15.83 9.24 -16.60
N GLY A 320 -16.72 9.82 -15.80
CA GLY A 320 -18.15 9.52 -15.83
C GLY A 320 -18.54 8.15 -15.27
N PHE A 321 -17.73 7.56 -14.38
CA PHE A 321 -18.11 6.32 -13.72
C PHE A 321 -19.34 6.49 -12.82
N PRO A 322 -20.21 5.47 -12.73
CA PRO A 322 -21.36 5.48 -11.84
C PRO A 322 -20.92 5.69 -10.37
N LEU A 323 -21.63 6.56 -9.63
CA LEU A 323 -21.32 6.83 -8.22
C LEU A 323 -21.29 5.54 -7.36
N ALA A 324 -22.16 4.59 -7.67
CA ALA A 324 -22.19 3.30 -6.97
C ALA A 324 -20.88 2.52 -7.13
N GLU A 325 -20.30 2.52 -8.33
CA GLU A 325 -19.01 1.85 -8.60
C GLU A 325 -17.85 2.57 -7.92
N ILE A 326 -17.85 3.90 -7.88
CA ILE A 326 -16.85 4.67 -7.17
C ILE A 326 -16.92 4.36 -5.68
N LYS A 327 -18.13 4.43 -5.08
CA LYS A 327 -18.33 4.15 -3.64
C LYS A 327 -17.95 2.71 -3.27
N GLU A 328 -18.27 1.71 -4.11
CA GLU A 328 -17.90 0.30 -3.87
C GLU A 328 -16.36 0.10 -3.78
N ARG A 329 -15.59 0.95 -4.44
CA ARG A 329 -14.12 0.85 -4.50
C ARG A 329 -13.38 1.77 -3.51
N MET A 330 -14.08 2.70 -2.86
CA MET A 330 -13.47 3.56 -1.85
C MET A 330 -12.94 2.71 -0.69
N ARG A 331 -11.92 3.22 -0.03
CA ARG A 331 -11.32 2.66 1.17
C ARG A 331 -11.90 3.34 2.42
N PRO A 332 -11.71 2.80 3.62
CA PRO A 332 -12.10 3.47 4.85
C PRO A 332 -11.58 4.92 4.89
N ILE A 333 -12.42 5.85 5.34
CA ILE A 333 -12.05 7.27 5.43
C ILE A 333 -11.57 7.55 6.86
N TYR A 334 -10.44 8.24 6.98
CA TYR A 334 -9.90 8.62 8.28
C TYR A 334 -10.90 9.45 9.09
N GLY A 335 -11.14 9.07 10.34
CA GLY A 335 -12.12 9.75 11.21
C GLY A 335 -13.57 9.33 11.02
N GLN A 336 -13.86 8.36 10.16
CA GLN A 336 -15.19 7.75 10.07
C GLN A 336 -15.42 6.87 11.32
N THR A 337 -16.54 7.07 12.03
CA THR A 337 -16.84 6.42 13.30
C THR A 337 -17.60 5.11 13.15
N ASP A 338 -18.19 4.84 11.98
CA ASP A 338 -18.98 3.64 11.69
C ASP A 338 -18.23 2.80 10.63
N LEU A 339 -17.20 2.10 11.08
CA LEU A 339 -16.45 1.14 10.26
C LEU A 339 -16.97 -0.27 10.44
#